data_2e0eb1302fd80d468999a7562a3acab2
#
_entry.id   2e0eb1302fd80d468999a7562a3acab2
#
_cell.length_a   1.000
_cell.length_b   1.000
_cell.length_c   1.000
_cell.angle_alpha   90.00
_cell.angle_beta   90.00
_cell.angle_gamma   90.00
#
_symmetry.space_group_name_H-M   'P 1'
#
loop_
_entity.id
_entity.type
_entity.pdbx_description
1 polymer ?
#
loop_
_entity_poly.entity_id
_entity_poly.type
_entity_poly.pdbx_seq_one_letter_code
_entity_poly.pdbx_strand_id
1 'polypeptide(L)'
;MNIQKLIIAALTATVLPTSLNAQQTFNEMMYSKEKTMFILNAPTAQKSSVTLRLYKQGQGGKAYKTLKMKKLGDECWEATVKGDLKGKFYTFDIGKGETPGTFAKAVGVNGNRGAIVDLYDTDPSGWDQDVRPALKSPADLVVYELHVRDFSISPTSGLKYKGKYLALTEPKAIEYLKNLGINAIHFQPVFDFASIDETRLDKPQFNWGYDPKNYNVPEGSYATDPYSPATRIKEFKEMVMALHKAGIRVIFDAVYNHTFDINGSNFQRTYPDYYYRKTKDGKYSDGSGCGNETASEKPLMRQFMLESVKYWIDEYHIDGFRFDLMGVHDIETMQAIREMVNRIDPSIYI
;
A
#
# COMPACT_ATOMS: atom_id res chain seq x y z
N MET A 1 -19.54 9.60 20.13
CA MET A 1 -18.60 8.56 20.60
C MET A 1 -18.96 7.28 19.86
N ASN A 2 -18.19 6.93 18.84
CA ASN A 2 -18.58 5.95 17.82
C ASN A 2 -18.32 4.52 18.32
N ILE A 3 -19.32 3.66 18.30
CA ILE A 3 -19.30 2.29 18.83
C ILE A 3 -18.21 1.42 18.15
N GLN A 4 -17.79 1.76 16.94
CA GLN A 4 -16.70 1.08 16.23
C GLN A 4 -15.30 1.28 16.88
N LYS A 5 -15.06 2.39 17.56
CA LYS A 5 -13.79 2.62 18.28
C LYS A 5 -13.64 1.80 19.57
N LEU A 6 -14.77 1.33 20.15
CA LEU A 6 -14.74 0.50 21.36
C LEU A 6 -14.41 -0.98 21.10
N ILE A 7 -14.61 -1.48 19.89
CA ILE A 7 -14.39 -2.89 19.55
C ILE A 7 -12.91 -3.21 19.35
N ILE A 8 -12.08 -2.22 18.97
CA ILE A 8 -10.66 -2.41 18.75
C ILE A 8 -9.83 -2.38 20.06
N ALA A 9 -10.33 -1.69 21.09
CA ALA A 9 -9.65 -1.61 22.39
C ALA A 9 -9.88 -2.82 23.32
N ALA A 10 -10.87 -3.66 23.03
CA ALA A 10 -11.25 -4.79 23.89
C ALA A 10 -10.55 -6.13 23.56
N LEU A 11 -9.64 -6.18 22.58
CA LEU A 11 -8.94 -7.41 22.17
C LEU A 11 -7.61 -7.66 22.91
N THR A 12 -7.42 -7.10 24.10
CA THR A 12 -6.17 -7.23 24.86
C THR A 12 -6.14 -8.36 25.91
N ALA A 13 -7.10 -9.25 25.93
CA ALA A 13 -6.95 -10.43 26.80
C ALA A 13 -7.73 -11.63 26.25
N THR A 14 -6.98 -12.71 26.11
CA THR A 14 -7.36 -14.13 26.11
C THR A 14 -7.65 -14.81 24.77
N VAL A 15 -6.99 -15.97 24.67
CA VAL A 15 -7.16 -17.09 23.72
C VAL A 15 -6.53 -16.84 22.34
N LEU A 16 -5.33 -17.35 22.18
CA LEU A 16 -4.73 -17.63 20.87
C LEU A 16 -5.67 -18.61 20.13
N PRO A 17 -6.28 -18.25 19.02
CA PRO A 17 -6.97 -19.23 18.20
C PRO A 17 -5.94 -20.16 17.58
N THR A 18 -6.20 -21.45 17.64
CA THR A 18 -5.36 -22.53 17.10
C THR A 18 -5.37 -22.58 15.56
N SER A 19 -6.05 -21.66 14.90
CA SER A 19 -5.98 -21.41 13.45
C SER A 19 -5.93 -19.92 13.21
N LEU A 20 -4.90 -19.44 12.52
CA LEU A 20 -4.88 -18.08 11.96
C LEU A 20 -6.00 -17.95 10.94
N ASN A 21 -6.97 -17.08 11.21
CA ASN A 21 -7.97 -16.70 10.20
C ASN A 21 -7.25 -16.02 9.02
N ALA A 22 -7.78 -16.22 7.81
CA ALA A 22 -7.26 -15.61 6.58
C ALA A 22 -6.97 -14.09 6.73
N GLN A 23 -7.78 -13.35 7.50
CA GLN A 23 -7.58 -11.93 7.83
C GLN A 23 -6.27 -11.62 8.59
N GLN A 24 -5.64 -12.59 9.23
CA GLN A 24 -4.38 -12.36 9.96
C GLN A 24 -3.13 -12.59 9.11
N THR A 25 -3.27 -13.21 7.94
CA THR A 25 -2.17 -13.58 7.05
C THR A 25 -1.34 -12.37 6.60
N PHE A 26 -1.97 -11.22 6.40
CA PHE A 26 -1.33 -9.99 5.92
C PHE A 26 -1.22 -8.89 6.98
N ASN A 27 -1.50 -9.17 8.24
CA ASN A 27 -1.24 -8.23 9.33
C ASN A 27 0.18 -8.42 9.88
N GLU A 28 1.15 -8.06 9.06
CA GLU A 28 2.56 -8.42 9.24
C GLU A 28 3.26 -7.64 10.36
N MET A 29 2.74 -6.48 10.76
CA MET A 29 3.28 -5.65 11.83
C MET A 29 2.16 -5.00 12.64
N MET A 30 2.12 -5.29 13.94
CA MET A 30 1.16 -4.75 14.90
C MET A 30 1.93 -4.03 16.00
N TYR A 31 1.82 -2.71 15.99
CA TYR A 31 2.50 -1.83 16.93
C TYR A 31 1.63 -1.50 18.14
N SER A 32 2.27 -1.46 19.30
CA SER A 32 1.83 -0.71 20.49
C SER A 32 3.06 -0.10 21.19
N LYS A 33 2.86 0.84 22.11
CA LYS A 33 3.96 1.44 22.90
C LYS A 33 4.71 0.40 23.76
N GLU A 34 4.02 -0.66 24.18
CA GLU A 34 4.58 -1.70 25.04
C GLU A 34 5.33 -2.75 24.25
N LYS A 35 4.89 -3.03 23.03
CA LYS A 35 5.47 -4.08 22.17
C LYS A 35 5.07 -3.92 20.73
N THR A 36 5.90 -4.44 19.82
CA THR A 36 5.53 -4.66 18.42
C THR A 36 5.57 -6.15 18.13
N MET A 37 4.51 -6.66 17.53
CA MET A 37 4.42 -8.04 17.06
C MET A 37 4.57 -8.07 15.55
N PHE A 38 5.38 -9.01 15.07
CA PHE A 38 5.65 -9.24 13.66
C PHE A 38 5.21 -10.65 13.29
N ILE A 39 4.46 -10.77 12.20
CA ILE A 39 4.02 -12.04 11.64
C ILE A 39 4.39 -12.06 10.16
N LEU A 40 4.95 -13.17 9.70
CA LEU A 40 5.27 -13.37 8.28
C LEU A 40 4.63 -14.67 7.81
N ASN A 41 3.83 -14.60 6.76
CA ASN A 41 3.39 -15.79 6.02
C ASN A 41 4.52 -16.22 5.07
N ALA A 42 5.11 -17.37 5.35
CA ALA A 42 6.22 -17.95 4.57
C ALA A 42 6.19 -19.48 4.65
N PRO A 43 5.25 -20.14 3.96
CA PRO A 43 5.02 -21.59 4.08
C PRO A 43 6.22 -22.46 3.74
N THR A 44 7.03 -22.03 2.77
CA THR A 44 8.21 -22.76 2.31
C THR A 44 9.49 -22.48 3.08
N ALA A 45 9.43 -21.54 4.05
CA ALA A 45 10.62 -21.18 4.82
C ALA A 45 11.07 -22.32 5.72
N GLN A 46 12.38 -22.58 5.73
CA GLN A 46 12.97 -23.57 6.62
C GLN A 46 13.05 -23.04 8.06
N LYS A 47 12.81 -23.90 9.03
CA LYS A 47 12.71 -23.57 10.47
C LYS A 47 13.87 -22.75 11.04
N SER A 48 15.05 -22.81 10.45
CA SER A 48 16.25 -22.10 10.94
C SER A 48 16.56 -20.79 10.20
N SER A 49 15.82 -20.45 9.16
CA SER A 49 16.18 -19.37 8.22
C SER A 49 15.37 -18.08 8.38
N VAL A 50 14.25 -18.09 9.10
CA VAL A 50 13.39 -16.90 9.17
C VAL A 50 13.87 -15.95 10.27
N THR A 51 14.30 -14.79 9.84
CA THR A 51 14.83 -13.74 10.73
C THR A 51 14.07 -12.43 10.58
N LEU A 52 13.95 -11.71 11.68
CA LEU A 52 13.52 -10.31 11.76
C LEU A 52 14.75 -9.46 12.07
N ARG A 53 15.00 -8.41 11.28
CA ARG A 53 16.04 -7.41 11.58
C ARG A 53 15.41 -6.06 11.84
N LEU A 54 15.95 -5.33 12.82
CA LEU A 54 15.51 -3.99 13.21
C LEU A 54 16.61 -2.96 12.93
N TYR A 55 16.18 -1.81 12.42
CA TYR A 55 17.06 -0.72 11.98
C TYR A 55 16.64 0.62 12.59
N LYS A 56 17.62 1.51 12.77
CA LYS A 56 17.36 2.89 13.22
C LYS A 56 16.96 3.82 12.05
N GLN A 57 17.32 3.44 10.83
CA GLN A 57 17.17 4.26 9.62
C GLN A 57 16.43 3.48 8.52
N GLY A 58 15.65 4.21 7.69
CA GLY A 58 14.90 3.63 6.56
C GLY A 58 15.79 3.09 5.45
N GLN A 59 17.02 3.59 5.34
CA GLN A 59 18.01 3.15 4.37
C GLN A 59 19.42 3.22 4.98
N GLY A 60 20.33 2.37 4.50
CA GLY A 60 21.71 2.31 4.99
C GLY A 60 21.83 1.81 6.42
N GLY A 61 23.03 1.87 6.98
CA GLY A 61 23.30 1.39 8.35
C GLY A 61 23.11 -0.12 8.52
N LYS A 62 23.56 -0.63 9.67
CA LYS A 62 23.42 -2.04 10.05
C LYS A 62 22.21 -2.25 10.94
N ALA A 63 21.64 -3.46 10.91
CA ALA A 63 20.65 -3.88 11.90
C ALA A 63 21.23 -3.77 13.31
N TYR A 64 20.49 -3.08 14.20
CA TYR A 64 20.90 -3.00 15.62
C TYR A 64 20.39 -4.18 16.42
N LYS A 65 19.42 -4.92 15.88
CA LYS A 65 18.87 -6.13 16.47
C LYS A 65 18.47 -7.12 15.38
N THR A 66 18.81 -8.38 15.59
CA THR A 66 18.39 -9.50 14.73
C THR A 66 17.80 -10.59 15.61
N LEU A 67 16.64 -11.10 15.24
CA LEU A 67 15.93 -12.15 15.97
C LEU A 67 15.58 -13.28 15.01
N LYS A 68 15.71 -14.51 15.50
CA LYS A 68 15.08 -15.65 14.84
C LYS A 68 13.58 -15.64 15.14
N MET A 69 12.76 -15.75 14.12
CA MET A 69 11.32 -15.85 14.29
C MET A 69 10.93 -17.27 14.71
N LYS A 70 9.87 -17.40 15.47
CA LYS A 70 9.30 -18.69 15.89
C LYS A 70 8.18 -19.09 14.94
N LYS A 71 8.07 -20.37 14.67
CA LYS A 71 6.99 -20.90 13.84
C LYS A 71 5.66 -20.77 14.59
N LEU A 72 4.66 -20.22 13.91
CA LEU A 72 3.28 -20.06 14.38
C LEU A 72 2.36 -20.81 13.41
N GLY A 73 1.93 -22.03 13.80
CA GLY A 73 1.22 -22.91 12.88
C GLY A 73 2.12 -23.43 11.75
N ASP A 74 1.51 -23.79 10.61
CA ASP A 74 2.25 -24.43 9.50
C ASP A 74 2.86 -23.45 8.52
N GLU A 75 2.27 -22.27 8.36
CA GLU A 75 2.59 -21.33 7.29
C GLU A 75 3.19 -20.01 7.78
N CYS A 76 3.04 -19.67 9.08
CA CYS A 76 3.40 -18.38 9.63
C CYS A 76 4.57 -18.45 10.62
N TRP A 77 5.25 -17.31 10.74
CA TRP A 77 6.34 -17.09 11.65
C TRP A 77 6.08 -15.82 12.46
N GLU A 78 6.42 -15.83 13.75
CA GLU A 78 6.20 -14.70 14.65
C GLU A 78 7.47 -14.26 15.38
N ALA A 79 7.53 -12.97 15.69
CA ALA A 79 8.45 -12.40 16.65
C ALA A 79 7.80 -11.24 17.37
N THR A 80 8.00 -11.15 18.69
CA THR A 80 7.53 -10.02 19.50
C THR A 80 8.72 -9.29 20.10
N VAL A 81 8.74 -7.97 20.00
CA VAL A 81 9.76 -7.11 20.56
C VAL A 81 9.11 -6.15 21.55
N LYS A 82 9.55 -6.19 22.81
CA LYS A 82 9.08 -5.31 23.88
C LYS A 82 9.66 -3.90 23.73
N GLY A 83 8.91 -2.91 24.19
CA GLY A 83 9.23 -1.49 24.16
C GLY A 83 8.69 -0.78 22.94
N ASP A 84 8.78 0.54 22.97
CA ASP A 84 8.32 1.43 21.90
C ASP A 84 9.30 1.41 20.73
N LEU A 85 8.84 0.87 19.61
CA LEU A 85 9.61 0.81 18.36
C LEU A 85 9.14 1.83 17.31
N LYS A 86 8.22 2.72 17.64
CA LYS A 86 7.76 3.76 16.69
C LYS A 86 8.94 4.54 16.10
N GLY A 87 8.91 4.74 14.79
CA GLY A 87 9.99 5.39 14.05
C GLY A 87 11.22 4.52 13.80
N LYS A 88 11.17 3.22 14.14
CA LYS A 88 12.18 2.24 13.72
C LYS A 88 11.73 1.53 12.45
N PHE A 89 12.67 0.78 11.87
CA PHE A 89 12.44 0.06 10.62
C PHE A 89 12.75 -1.42 10.80
N TYR A 90 12.18 -2.23 9.94
CA TYR A 90 12.34 -3.68 9.99
C TYR A 90 12.46 -4.32 8.61
N THR A 91 13.01 -5.51 8.59
CA THR A 91 12.94 -6.43 7.46
C THR A 91 12.74 -7.86 7.95
N PHE A 92 12.08 -8.65 7.12
CA PHE A 92 12.07 -10.10 7.21
C PHE A 92 13.10 -10.69 6.24
N ASP A 93 13.58 -11.89 6.53
CA ASP A 93 14.44 -12.66 5.62
C ASP A 93 14.26 -14.16 5.85
N ILE A 94 13.87 -14.88 4.81
CA ILE A 94 13.76 -16.33 4.80
C ILE A 94 14.97 -17.03 4.15
N GLY A 95 16.08 -16.30 3.97
CA GLY A 95 17.27 -16.75 3.22
C GLY A 95 17.17 -16.43 1.71
N LYS A 96 16.25 -15.54 1.31
CA LYS A 96 16.05 -15.06 -0.08
C LYS A 96 16.30 -13.57 -0.26
N GLY A 97 16.89 -12.93 0.74
CA GLY A 97 17.08 -11.48 0.82
C GLY A 97 16.04 -10.79 1.70
N GLU A 98 16.41 -9.61 2.14
CA GLU A 98 15.58 -8.81 3.04
C GLU A 98 14.37 -8.21 2.32
N THR A 99 13.23 -8.19 3.01
CA THR A 99 11.97 -7.64 2.51
C THR A 99 11.20 -6.96 3.66
N PRO A 100 10.44 -5.88 3.39
CA PRO A 100 9.51 -5.31 4.38
C PRO A 100 8.29 -6.20 4.66
N GLY A 101 8.12 -7.31 3.91
CA GLY A 101 6.92 -8.15 3.87
C GLY A 101 6.08 -7.90 2.63
N THR A 102 5.07 -8.72 2.44
CA THR A 102 4.16 -8.59 1.29
C THR A 102 3.15 -7.46 1.47
N PHE A 103 2.79 -7.17 2.72
CA PHE A 103 1.71 -6.23 3.06
C PHE A 103 2.20 -5.08 3.96
N ALA A 104 3.44 -4.62 3.75
CA ALA A 104 3.94 -3.45 4.47
C ALA A 104 3.00 -2.25 4.24
N LYS A 105 2.57 -1.59 5.32
CA LYS A 105 1.68 -0.42 5.31
C LYS A 105 2.46 0.90 5.39
N ALA A 106 3.72 0.83 5.72
CA ALA A 106 4.66 1.95 5.75
C ALA A 106 6.07 1.45 5.46
N VAL A 107 6.84 2.22 4.72
CA VAL A 107 8.24 1.89 4.39
C VAL A 107 9.14 3.11 4.56
N GLY A 108 10.44 2.86 4.71
CA GLY A 108 11.47 3.88 4.64
C GLY A 108 11.71 4.34 3.20
N VAL A 109 12.55 5.36 3.06
CA VAL A 109 12.96 5.89 1.77
C VAL A 109 13.44 4.78 0.84
N ASN A 110 13.03 4.85 -0.43
CA ASN A 110 13.24 3.81 -1.46
C ASN A 110 12.59 2.45 -1.15
N GLY A 111 11.68 2.33 -0.19
CA GLY A 111 10.79 1.18 -0.02
C GLY A 111 11.42 -0.15 0.41
N ASN A 112 12.71 -0.19 0.81
CA ASN A 112 13.41 -1.46 1.09
C ASN A 112 13.22 -1.99 2.52
N ARG A 113 12.74 -1.17 3.44
CA ARG A 113 12.49 -1.54 4.84
C ARG A 113 11.09 -1.12 5.23
N GLY A 114 10.38 -2.01 5.92
CA GLY A 114 9.14 -1.66 6.59
C GLY A 114 9.39 -0.65 7.69
N ALA A 115 8.48 0.28 7.88
CA ALA A 115 8.53 1.28 8.94
C ALA A 115 7.50 0.96 10.01
N ILE A 116 7.87 1.17 11.28
CA ILE A 116 6.97 1.00 12.42
C ILE A 116 6.32 2.34 12.71
N VAL A 117 5.08 2.47 12.29
CA VAL A 117 4.25 3.67 12.46
C VAL A 117 2.95 3.31 13.19
N ASP A 118 2.40 4.26 13.88
CA ASP A 118 1.01 4.24 14.30
C ASP A 118 0.21 5.00 13.24
N LEU A 119 -0.65 4.30 12.49
CA LEU A 119 -1.39 4.91 11.40
C LEU A 119 -2.33 6.03 11.88
N TYR A 120 -2.84 5.94 13.12
CA TYR A 120 -3.67 7.01 13.70
C TYR A 120 -2.93 8.34 13.85
N ASP A 121 -1.61 8.31 14.06
CA ASP A 121 -0.82 9.54 14.12
C ASP A 121 -0.67 10.23 12.76
N THR A 122 -1.02 9.53 11.68
CA THR A 122 -0.96 10.06 10.31
C THR A 122 -2.29 10.66 9.85
N ASP A 123 -3.34 10.57 10.67
CA ASP A 123 -4.64 11.12 10.34
C ASP A 123 -4.59 12.66 10.39
N PRO A 124 -4.98 13.35 9.31
CA PRO A 124 -5.17 14.79 9.35
C PRO A 124 -6.30 15.18 10.32
N SER A 125 -6.28 16.40 10.80
CA SER A 125 -7.38 16.90 11.62
C SER A 125 -8.72 16.83 10.89
N GLY A 126 -9.70 16.14 11.47
CA GLY A 126 -11.02 15.90 10.89
C GLY A 126 -11.08 14.73 9.90
N TRP A 127 -10.07 13.85 9.87
CA TRP A 127 -10.06 12.67 9.01
C TRP A 127 -11.23 11.71 9.29
N ASP A 128 -11.60 11.57 10.57
CA ASP A 128 -12.75 10.77 11.00
C ASP A 128 -14.12 11.35 10.57
N GLN A 129 -14.15 12.57 10.08
CA GLN A 129 -15.32 13.28 9.55
C GLN A 129 -15.28 13.41 8.02
N ASP A 130 -14.25 12.87 7.38
CA ASP A 130 -14.14 12.89 5.93
C ASP A 130 -15.27 12.07 5.31
N VAL A 131 -15.94 12.64 4.30
CA VAL A 131 -17.13 12.05 3.65
C VAL A 131 -16.88 11.95 2.15
N ARG A 132 -17.03 10.74 1.64
CA ARG A 132 -16.98 10.45 0.21
C ARG A 132 -18.01 11.31 -0.53
N PRO A 133 -17.63 12.02 -1.62
CA PRO A 133 -18.57 12.77 -2.44
C PRO A 133 -19.68 11.87 -2.99
N ALA A 134 -20.94 12.32 -2.92
CA ALA A 134 -22.07 11.54 -3.41
C ALA A 134 -21.95 11.26 -4.91
N LEU A 135 -22.33 10.06 -5.32
CA LEU A 135 -22.42 9.65 -6.73
C LEU A 135 -23.77 8.94 -6.92
N LYS A 136 -24.64 9.47 -7.76
CA LYS A 136 -25.96 8.89 -8.03
C LYS A 136 -25.88 7.70 -9.00
N SER A 137 -25.03 7.80 -9.99
CA SER A 137 -24.80 6.78 -11.00
C SER A 137 -23.35 6.80 -11.46
N PRO A 138 -22.74 5.66 -11.80
CA PRO A 138 -21.42 5.64 -12.45
C PRO A 138 -21.39 6.46 -13.77
N ALA A 139 -22.52 6.62 -14.44
CA ALA A 139 -22.64 7.43 -15.65
C ALA A 139 -22.49 8.94 -15.40
N ASP A 140 -22.58 9.39 -14.14
CA ASP A 140 -22.40 10.80 -13.77
C ASP A 140 -20.93 11.17 -13.56
N LEU A 141 -20.00 10.19 -13.64
CA LEU A 141 -18.56 10.45 -13.49
C LEU A 141 -18.01 11.21 -14.68
N VAL A 142 -17.37 12.34 -14.39
CA VAL A 142 -16.51 13.08 -15.30
C VAL A 142 -15.09 12.97 -14.77
N VAL A 143 -14.32 12.06 -15.34
CA VAL A 143 -13.01 11.63 -14.82
C VAL A 143 -11.90 12.42 -15.50
N TYR A 144 -10.95 12.91 -14.72
CA TYR A 144 -9.69 13.48 -15.18
C TYR A 144 -8.53 12.59 -14.74
N GLU A 145 -7.82 12.01 -15.69
CA GLU A 145 -6.60 11.25 -15.41
C GLU A 145 -5.45 12.21 -15.10
N LEU A 146 -4.74 11.97 -13.98
CA LEU A 146 -3.74 12.88 -13.46
C LEU A 146 -2.53 12.14 -12.91
N HIS A 147 -1.32 12.60 -13.30
CA HIS A 147 -0.06 12.22 -12.69
C HIS A 147 0.34 13.27 -11.63
N VAL A 148 0.53 12.87 -10.38
CA VAL A 148 0.74 13.79 -9.24
C VAL A 148 1.88 14.78 -9.49
N ARG A 149 3.04 14.28 -9.94
CA ARG A 149 4.20 15.13 -10.23
C ARG A 149 3.92 16.08 -11.39
N ASP A 150 3.45 15.55 -12.51
CA ASP A 150 3.39 16.31 -13.76
C ASP A 150 2.29 17.38 -13.75
N PHE A 151 1.24 17.17 -12.96
CA PHE A 151 0.20 18.17 -12.76
C PHE A 151 0.75 19.52 -12.27
N SER A 152 1.75 19.51 -11.39
CA SER A 152 2.19 20.71 -10.69
C SER A 152 3.66 21.08 -10.83
N ILE A 153 4.50 20.20 -11.42
CA ILE A 153 5.97 20.36 -11.43
C ILE A 153 6.44 21.56 -12.25
N SER A 154 5.66 22.03 -13.23
CA SER A 154 6.04 23.18 -14.05
C SER A 154 6.36 24.42 -13.20
N PRO A 155 7.46 25.14 -13.50
CA PRO A 155 7.74 26.43 -12.88
C PRO A 155 6.57 27.43 -12.97
N THR A 156 5.77 27.33 -14.03
CA THR A 156 4.64 28.22 -14.32
C THR A 156 3.32 27.79 -13.69
N SER A 157 3.25 26.65 -13.01
CA SER A 157 2.02 26.17 -12.35
C SER A 157 1.47 27.18 -11.34
N GLY A 158 2.36 27.96 -10.71
CA GLY A 158 2.02 28.90 -9.64
C GLY A 158 1.60 28.20 -8.35
N LEU A 159 1.87 26.88 -8.23
CA LEU A 159 1.66 26.11 -7.01
C LEU A 159 2.94 26.07 -6.18
N LYS A 160 2.78 25.98 -4.85
CA LYS A 160 3.89 25.94 -3.89
C LYS A 160 4.52 24.55 -3.82
N TYR A 161 3.69 23.51 -3.69
CA TYR A 161 4.13 22.14 -3.46
C TYR A 161 4.30 21.38 -4.78
N LYS A 162 5.18 21.85 -5.64
CA LYS A 162 5.37 21.29 -7.00
C LYS A 162 5.76 19.82 -7.00
N GLY A 163 5.01 19.03 -7.73
CA GLY A 163 5.22 17.58 -7.87
C GLY A 163 4.84 16.77 -6.62
N LYS A 164 4.07 17.34 -5.69
CA LYS A 164 3.76 16.72 -4.39
C LYS A 164 2.25 16.56 -4.19
N TYR A 165 1.85 15.61 -3.31
CA TYR A 165 0.45 15.44 -2.91
C TYR A 165 -0.18 16.77 -2.47
N LEU A 166 0.53 17.55 -1.69
CA LEU A 166 0.04 18.82 -1.18
C LEU A 166 -0.25 19.88 -2.24
N ALA A 167 0.28 19.74 -3.48
CA ALA A 167 -0.12 20.64 -4.57
C ALA A 167 -1.62 20.57 -4.84
N LEU A 168 -2.22 19.40 -4.65
CA LEU A 168 -3.65 19.14 -4.87
C LEU A 168 -4.54 19.61 -3.70
N THR A 169 -3.96 20.10 -2.62
CA THR A 169 -4.67 20.75 -1.51
C THR A 169 -4.73 22.28 -1.67
N GLU A 170 -3.95 22.84 -2.60
CA GLU A 170 -3.86 24.28 -2.77
C GLU A 170 -5.11 24.84 -3.44
N PRO A 171 -5.64 26.01 -2.96
CA PRO A 171 -6.87 26.60 -3.50
C PRO A 171 -6.86 26.76 -5.03
N LYS A 172 -5.72 27.15 -5.59
CA LYS A 172 -5.57 27.34 -7.05
C LYS A 172 -5.72 26.03 -7.82
N ALA A 173 -5.19 24.93 -7.30
CA ALA A 173 -5.34 23.61 -7.92
C ALA A 173 -6.80 23.13 -7.83
N ILE A 174 -7.41 23.25 -6.67
CA ILE A 174 -8.83 22.90 -6.44
C ILE A 174 -9.74 23.74 -7.36
N GLU A 175 -9.53 25.03 -7.46
CA GLU A 175 -10.31 25.92 -8.34
C GLU A 175 -10.17 25.49 -9.82
N TYR A 176 -8.95 25.23 -10.27
CA TYR A 176 -8.70 24.73 -11.62
C TYR A 176 -9.47 23.45 -11.92
N LEU A 177 -9.38 22.46 -11.04
CA LEU A 177 -10.07 21.17 -11.19
C LEU A 177 -11.60 21.34 -11.21
N LYS A 178 -12.15 22.19 -10.34
CA LYS A 178 -13.59 22.52 -10.33
C LYS A 178 -14.03 23.23 -11.61
N ASN A 179 -13.23 24.12 -12.14
CA ASN A 179 -13.53 24.85 -13.38
C ASN A 179 -13.49 23.95 -14.62
N LEU A 180 -12.77 22.81 -14.57
CA LEU A 180 -12.86 21.78 -15.60
C LEU A 180 -14.20 21.03 -15.60
N GLY A 181 -15.01 21.17 -14.54
CA GLY A 181 -16.29 20.49 -14.41
C GLY A 181 -16.17 19.00 -14.09
N ILE A 182 -15.01 18.55 -13.61
CA ILE A 182 -14.79 17.16 -13.20
C ILE A 182 -15.35 16.89 -11.80
N ASN A 183 -15.70 15.64 -11.55
CA ASN A 183 -16.11 15.16 -10.22
C ASN A 183 -15.34 13.94 -9.74
N ALA A 184 -14.36 13.49 -10.51
CA ALA A 184 -13.43 12.43 -10.12
C ALA A 184 -12.05 12.65 -10.74
N ILE A 185 -11.01 12.29 -9.98
CA ILE A 185 -9.64 12.17 -10.48
C ILE A 185 -9.24 10.71 -10.46
N HIS A 186 -8.81 10.19 -11.60
CA HIS A 186 -8.06 8.95 -11.70
C HIS A 186 -6.57 9.29 -11.61
N PHE A 187 -5.96 8.98 -10.47
CA PHE A 187 -4.52 9.13 -10.34
C PHE A 187 -3.81 8.00 -11.07
N GLN A 188 -2.83 8.33 -11.92
CA GLN A 188 -1.80 7.37 -12.29
C GLN A 188 -1.14 6.85 -11.01
N PRO A 189 -0.51 5.65 -11.02
CA PRO A 189 -0.18 4.96 -9.78
C PRO A 189 0.45 5.83 -8.70
N VAL A 190 -0.10 5.76 -7.49
CA VAL A 190 0.32 6.52 -6.30
C VAL A 190 0.78 5.64 -5.15
N PHE A 191 0.81 4.31 -5.36
CA PHE A 191 1.51 3.40 -4.44
C PHE A 191 3.02 3.47 -4.68
N ASP A 192 3.80 2.95 -3.73
CA ASP A 192 5.26 2.93 -3.77
C ASP A 192 5.78 2.10 -4.94
N PHE A 193 6.51 2.72 -5.86
CA PHE A 193 7.07 2.14 -7.07
C PHE A 193 8.61 2.21 -7.07
N ALA A 194 9.28 1.48 -7.99
CA ALA A 194 10.68 1.14 -7.84
C ALA A 194 11.67 2.09 -8.52
N SER A 195 11.30 2.70 -9.65
CA SER A 195 12.28 3.33 -10.54
C SER A 195 12.57 4.80 -10.24
N ILE A 196 12.06 5.35 -9.15
CA ILE A 196 12.46 6.67 -8.64
C ILE A 196 13.39 6.49 -7.44
N ASP A 197 14.57 7.09 -7.48
CA ASP A 197 15.41 7.22 -6.30
C ASP A 197 14.95 8.40 -5.44
N GLU A 198 14.21 8.10 -4.40
CA GLU A 198 13.64 9.07 -3.47
C GLU A 198 14.71 9.90 -2.73
N THR A 199 15.98 9.46 -2.74
CA THR A 199 17.10 10.20 -2.16
C THR A 199 17.68 11.25 -3.09
N ARG A 200 17.24 11.30 -4.35
CA ARG A 200 17.77 12.14 -5.42
C ARG A 200 16.68 12.98 -6.11
N LEU A 201 15.68 13.43 -5.36
CA LEU A 201 14.57 14.23 -5.90
C LEU A 201 14.97 15.66 -6.36
N ASP A 202 16.20 16.05 -6.11
CA ASP A 202 16.87 17.24 -6.69
C ASP A 202 17.14 17.10 -8.18
N LYS A 203 17.12 15.87 -8.71
CA LYS A 203 17.33 15.58 -10.13
C LYS A 203 16.01 15.18 -10.80
N PRO A 204 15.80 15.61 -12.06
CA PRO A 204 14.68 15.14 -12.84
C PRO A 204 14.74 13.61 -12.97
N GLN A 205 13.66 12.95 -12.56
CA GLN A 205 13.42 11.52 -12.73
C GLN A 205 12.01 11.36 -13.27
N PHE A 206 11.83 10.49 -14.25
CA PHE A 206 10.54 10.26 -14.88
C PHE A 206 10.08 8.85 -14.60
N ASN A 207 8.83 8.72 -14.17
CA ASN A 207 8.14 7.46 -13.99
C ASN A 207 6.63 7.67 -14.09
N TRP A 208 5.94 6.77 -14.75
CA TRP A 208 4.48 6.75 -14.78
C TRP A 208 3.88 6.07 -13.55
N GLY A 209 4.69 5.34 -12.78
CA GLY A 209 4.26 4.61 -11.59
C GLY A 209 3.87 3.14 -11.83
N TYR A 210 3.95 2.64 -13.06
CA TYR A 210 3.58 1.26 -13.39
C TYR A 210 4.71 0.24 -13.17
N ASP A 211 5.48 0.42 -12.10
CA ASP A 211 6.55 -0.48 -11.66
C ASP A 211 6.43 -0.76 -10.15
N PRO A 212 5.37 -1.50 -9.73
CA PRO A 212 4.98 -1.64 -8.34
C PRO A 212 6.03 -2.35 -7.49
N LYS A 213 6.22 -1.81 -6.26
CA LYS A 213 7.14 -2.34 -5.25
C LYS A 213 6.42 -2.66 -3.94
N ASN A 214 5.78 -1.67 -3.32
CA ASN A 214 5.01 -1.84 -2.09
C ASN A 214 3.56 -1.37 -2.32
N TYR A 215 2.67 -2.30 -2.58
CA TYR A 215 1.29 -2.03 -3.03
C TYR A 215 0.40 -1.28 -2.03
N ASN A 216 0.75 -1.29 -0.73
CA ASN A 216 -0.08 -0.73 0.33
C ASN A 216 0.56 0.49 1.01
N VAL A 217 1.47 1.15 0.31
CA VAL A 217 2.18 2.34 0.80
C VAL A 217 2.07 3.45 -0.24
N PRO A 218 1.71 4.69 0.14
CA PRO A 218 1.77 5.82 -0.78
C PRO A 218 3.20 6.11 -1.26
N GLU A 219 3.34 6.54 -2.50
CA GLU A 219 4.63 6.86 -3.12
C GLU A 219 5.36 8.00 -2.40
N GLY A 220 6.62 7.77 -2.07
CA GLY A 220 7.41 8.70 -1.28
C GLY A 220 7.96 9.90 -2.05
N SER A 221 8.18 9.77 -3.35
CA SER A 221 8.64 10.90 -4.17
C SER A 221 7.60 12.02 -4.27
N TYR A 222 6.34 11.72 -4.02
CA TYR A 222 5.25 12.69 -3.98
C TYR A 222 5.06 13.34 -2.60
N ALA A 223 5.75 12.87 -1.56
CA ALA A 223 5.76 13.50 -0.24
C ALA A 223 6.77 14.64 -0.16
N THR A 224 6.54 15.60 0.74
CA THR A 224 7.48 16.69 0.99
C THR A 224 8.76 16.22 1.69
N ASP A 225 8.65 15.13 2.47
CA ASP A 225 9.80 14.45 3.11
C ASP A 225 9.72 12.94 2.84
N PRO A 226 10.47 12.40 1.87
CA PRO A 226 10.49 10.97 1.57
C PRO A 226 11.17 10.12 2.65
N TYR A 227 11.98 10.74 3.53
CA TYR A 227 12.63 10.03 4.64
C TYR A 227 11.70 9.75 5.81
N SER A 228 10.58 10.47 5.90
CA SER A 228 9.56 10.30 6.93
C SER A 228 8.40 9.42 6.42
N PRO A 229 8.30 8.14 6.85
CA PRO A 229 7.20 7.28 6.44
C PRO A 229 5.80 7.83 6.78
N ALA A 230 5.67 8.52 7.90
CA ALA A 230 4.41 9.13 8.32
C ALA A 230 4.00 10.30 7.42
N THR A 231 4.96 11.05 6.88
CA THR A 231 4.69 12.22 6.03
C THR A 231 3.99 11.81 4.75
N ARG A 232 4.47 10.77 4.03
CA ARG A 232 3.83 10.31 2.79
C ARG A 232 2.39 9.86 3.00
N ILE A 233 2.13 9.18 4.13
CA ILE A 233 0.80 8.68 4.49
C ILE A 233 -0.13 9.87 4.80
N LYS A 234 0.33 10.79 5.66
CA LYS A 234 -0.46 11.96 6.08
C LYS A 234 -0.79 12.88 4.91
N GLU A 235 0.20 13.22 4.09
CA GLU A 235 0.00 14.12 2.94
C GLU A 235 -0.92 13.51 1.88
N PHE A 236 -0.89 12.19 1.68
CA PHE A 236 -1.84 11.51 0.83
C PHE A 236 -3.27 11.61 1.38
N LYS A 237 -3.48 11.40 2.70
CA LYS A 237 -4.78 11.60 3.36
C LYS A 237 -5.26 13.07 3.27
N GLU A 238 -4.35 14.03 3.45
CA GLU A 238 -4.67 15.46 3.31
C GLU A 238 -5.14 15.80 1.88
N MET A 239 -4.50 15.21 0.86
CA MET A 239 -4.91 15.35 -0.53
C MET A 239 -6.31 14.77 -0.76
N VAL A 240 -6.58 13.54 -0.32
CA VAL A 240 -7.90 12.89 -0.47
C VAL A 240 -8.96 13.75 0.20
N MET A 241 -8.76 14.15 1.46
CA MET A 241 -9.71 14.98 2.20
C MET A 241 -9.97 16.34 1.52
N ALA A 242 -8.96 16.97 0.94
CA ALA A 242 -9.12 18.23 0.22
C ALA A 242 -9.96 18.07 -1.05
N LEU A 243 -9.75 16.99 -1.78
CA LEU A 243 -10.53 16.64 -2.98
C LEU A 243 -11.98 16.32 -2.62
N HIS A 244 -12.22 15.53 -1.56
CA HIS A 244 -13.57 15.23 -1.06
C HIS A 244 -14.33 16.51 -0.68
N LYS A 245 -13.70 17.43 0.06
CA LYS A 245 -14.28 18.74 0.39
C LYS A 245 -14.62 19.57 -0.85
N ALA A 246 -13.91 19.36 -1.95
CA ALA A 246 -14.19 20.00 -3.24
C ALA A 246 -15.28 19.29 -4.06
N GLY A 247 -15.81 18.17 -3.59
CA GLY A 247 -16.78 17.33 -4.30
C GLY A 247 -16.15 16.43 -5.37
N ILE A 248 -14.85 16.17 -5.29
CA ILE A 248 -14.09 15.38 -6.28
C ILE A 248 -13.72 14.04 -5.64
N ARG A 249 -14.12 12.95 -6.30
CA ARG A 249 -13.78 11.57 -5.94
C ARG A 249 -12.36 11.21 -6.34
N VAL A 250 -11.77 10.26 -5.63
CA VAL A 250 -10.41 9.76 -5.87
C VAL A 250 -10.49 8.32 -6.39
N ILE A 251 -10.03 8.09 -7.62
CA ILE A 251 -9.92 6.78 -8.24
C ILE A 251 -8.45 6.37 -8.25
N PHE A 252 -8.17 5.20 -7.69
CA PHE A 252 -6.85 4.61 -7.53
C PHE A 252 -6.52 3.70 -8.72
N ASP A 253 -5.32 3.84 -9.29
CA ASP A 253 -4.82 2.92 -10.31
C ASP A 253 -4.17 1.70 -9.65
N ALA A 254 -4.83 0.56 -9.77
CA ALA A 254 -4.45 -0.70 -9.13
C ALA A 254 -3.64 -1.57 -10.09
N VAL A 255 -2.32 -1.61 -9.92
CA VAL A 255 -1.40 -2.34 -10.79
C VAL A 255 -0.98 -3.67 -10.13
N TYR A 256 -1.94 -4.59 -9.96
CA TYR A 256 -1.66 -5.91 -9.37
C TYR A 256 -1.16 -6.94 -10.37
N ASN A 257 -1.16 -6.63 -11.65
CA ASN A 257 -0.88 -7.57 -12.74
C ASN A 257 0.59 -8.02 -12.82
N HIS A 258 1.54 -7.24 -12.30
CA HIS A 258 2.97 -7.58 -12.27
C HIS A 258 3.70 -6.91 -11.10
N THR A 259 4.96 -7.26 -10.88
CA THR A 259 5.90 -6.57 -10.00
C THR A 259 7.03 -5.95 -10.82
N PHE A 260 7.71 -4.94 -10.30
CA PHE A 260 8.86 -4.31 -10.97
C PHE A 260 9.90 -5.34 -11.45
N ASP A 261 10.29 -6.25 -10.56
CA ASP A 261 11.09 -7.43 -10.91
C ASP A 261 10.67 -8.62 -10.05
N ILE A 262 10.98 -9.84 -10.50
CA ILE A 262 10.62 -11.05 -9.75
C ILE A 262 11.52 -11.21 -8.53
N ASN A 263 12.85 -11.20 -8.70
CA ASN A 263 13.81 -11.59 -7.67
C ASN A 263 13.86 -10.61 -6.50
N GLY A 264 13.68 -9.33 -6.78
CA GLY A 264 13.63 -8.26 -5.78
C GLY A 264 12.27 -8.07 -5.14
N SER A 265 11.22 -8.70 -5.66
CA SER A 265 9.85 -8.52 -5.15
C SER A 265 9.66 -9.07 -3.75
N ASN A 266 8.78 -8.41 -3.00
CA ASN A 266 8.37 -8.88 -1.69
C ASN A 266 7.68 -10.26 -1.75
N PHE A 267 6.96 -10.54 -2.83
CA PHE A 267 6.35 -11.83 -3.09
C PHE A 267 7.37 -12.96 -3.19
N GLN A 268 8.41 -12.79 -4.00
CA GLN A 268 9.43 -13.81 -4.19
C GLN A 268 10.29 -14.02 -2.94
N ARG A 269 10.49 -12.96 -2.16
CA ARG A 269 11.28 -13.02 -0.93
C ARG A 269 10.53 -13.60 0.27
N THR A 270 9.20 -13.78 0.17
CA THR A 270 8.38 -14.38 1.24
C THR A 270 7.85 -15.76 0.89
N TYR A 271 7.38 -15.95 -0.32
CA TYR A 271 6.88 -17.24 -0.81
C TYR A 271 7.34 -17.46 -2.25
N PRO A 272 8.56 -17.95 -2.45
CA PRO A 272 9.14 -18.13 -3.80
C PRO A 272 8.21 -18.89 -4.74
N ASP A 273 8.11 -18.39 -5.96
CA ASP A 273 7.35 -18.97 -7.09
C ASP A 273 5.82 -19.07 -6.90
N TYR A 274 5.30 -18.69 -5.75
CA TYR A 274 3.86 -18.83 -5.50
C TYR A 274 3.04 -17.75 -6.21
N TYR A 275 3.38 -16.49 -6.05
CA TYR A 275 2.55 -15.37 -6.50
C TYR A 275 2.60 -15.12 -8.01
N TYR A 276 3.49 -15.79 -8.73
CA TYR A 276 3.67 -15.61 -10.16
C TYR A 276 3.07 -16.76 -10.96
N ARG A 277 2.50 -16.41 -12.11
CA ARG A 277 2.02 -17.39 -13.08
C ARG A 277 3.20 -17.95 -13.87
N LYS A 278 3.14 -19.24 -14.14
CA LYS A 278 4.14 -19.96 -14.94
C LYS A 278 3.51 -20.61 -16.15
N THR A 279 4.27 -20.65 -17.22
CA THR A 279 3.93 -21.40 -18.43
C THR A 279 4.06 -22.91 -18.18
N LYS A 280 3.57 -23.73 -19.10
CA LYS A 280 3.63 -25.21 -19.00
C LYS A 280 5.04 -25.78 -18.91
N ASP A 281 6.04 -25.07 -19.48
CA ASP A 281 7.47 -25.40 -19.40
C ASP A 281 8.17 -24.83 -18.17
N GLY A 282 7.41 -24.26 -17.21
CA GLY A 282 7.91 -23.80 -15.91
C GLY A 282 8.57 -22.42 -15.91
N LYS A 283 8.58 -21.69 -17.02
CA LYS A 283 9.07 -20.31 -17.09
C LYS A 283 8.01 -19.37 -16.53
N TYR A 284 8.43 -18.18 -16.10
CA TYR A 284 7.48 -17.14 -15.73
C TYR A 284 6.71 -16.67 -16.97
N SER A 285 5.41 -16.55 -16.82
CA SER A 285 4.53 -16.00 -17.84
C SER A 285 4.65 -14.48 -17.88
N ASP A 286 4.43 -13.89 -19.04
CA ASP A 286 4.56 -12.45 -19.28
C ASP A 286 3.38 -11.89 -20.09
N GLY A 287 2.17 -12.22 -19.68
CA GLY A 287 0.96 -11.66 -20.27
C GLY A 287 0.79 -10.16 -20.02
N SER A 288 1.50 -9.60 -19.04
CA SER A 288 1.56 -8.17 -18.78
C SER A 288 2.43 -7.41 -19.78
N GLY A 289 3.40 -8.08 -20.42
CA GLY A 289 4.45 -7.44 -21.24
C GLY A 289 5.50 -6.70 -20.42
N CYS A 290 5.51 -6.90 -19.08
CA CYS A 290 6.43 -6.24 -18.14
C CYS A 290 7.49 -7.20 -17.56
N GLY A 291 7.65 -8.38 -18.18
CA GLY A 291 8.62 -9.40 -17.76
C GLY A 291 8.11 -10.43 -16.76
N ASN A 292 6.91 -10.25 -16.22
CA ASN A 292 6.25 -11.17 -15.31
C ASN A 292 4.75 -10.90 -15.20
N GLU A 293 3.98 -11.84 -14.67
CA GLU A 293 2.59 -11.62 -14.29
C GLU A 293 2.25 -12.33 -12.99
N THR A 294 1.38 -11.73 -12.20
CA THR A 294 0.88 -12.31 -10.97
C THR A 294 -0.20 -13.34 -11.26
N ALA A 295 -0.32 -14.34 -10.40
CA ALA A 295 -1.27 -15.44 -10.50
C ALA A 295 -2.48 -15.17 -9.62
N SER A 296 -3.39 -14.30 -10.05
CA SER A 296 -4.57 -13.87 -9.28
C SER A 296 -5.51 -15.02 -8.93
N GLU A 297 -5.50 -16.12 -9.73
CA GLU A 297 -6.25 -17.34 -9.47
C GLU A 297 -5.77 -18.11 -8.25
N LYS A 298 -4.56 -17.83 -7.74
CA LYS A 298 -4.04 -18.51 -6.54
C LYS A 298 -4.64 -17.89 -5.28
N PRO A 299 -5.06 -18.72 -4.30
CA PRO A 299 -5.80 -18.23 -3.13
C PRO A 299 -5.15 -17.09 -2.37
N LEU A 300 -3.83 -17.15 -2.10
CA LEU A 300 -3.14 -16.07 -1.36
C LEU A 300 -2.97 -14.79 -2.20
N MET A 301 -2.83 -14.90 -3.54
CA MET A 301 -2.78 -13.71 -4.38
C MET A 301 -4.15 -13.04 -4.46
N ARG A 302 -5.21 -13.82 -4.63
CA ARG A 302 -6.60 -13.31 -4.58
C ARG A 302 -6.88 -12.61 -3.25
N GLN A 303 -6.53 -13.27 -2.13
CA GLN A 303 -6.69 -12.70 -0.80
C GLN A 303 -5.88 -11.40 -0.64
N PHE A 304 -4.63 -11.37 -1.13
CA PHE A 304 -3.80 -10.17 -1.12
C PHE A 304 -4.48 -9.01 -1.84
N MET A 305 -5.03 -9.25 -3.04
CA MET A 305 -5.73 -8.20 -3.80
C MET A 305 -6.98 -7.71 -3.08
N LEU A 306 -7.78 -8.60 -2.51
CA LEU A 306 -8.97 -8.25 -1.72
C LEU A 306 -8.60 -7.39 -0.49
N GLU A 307 -7.63 -7.83 0.30
CA GLU A 307 -7.17 -7.11 1.50
C GLU A 307 -6.54 -5.75 1.14
N SER A 308 -5.79 -5.68 0.04
CA SER A 308 -5.18 -4.44 -0.44
C SER A 308 -6.23 -3.42 -0.88
N VAL A 309 -7.21 -3.83 -1.69
CA VAL A 309 -8.33 -2.97 -2.11
C VAL A 309 -9.11 -2.48 -0.89
N LYS A 310 -9.45 -3.40 0.04
CA LYS A 310 -10.12 -3.04 1.29
C LYS A 310 -9.32 -2.04 2.11
N TYR A 311 -8.00 -2.24 2.23
CA TYR A 311 -7.11 -1.35 2.97
C TYR A 311 -7.12 0.08 2.39
N TRP A 312 -7.04 0.23 1.08
CA TRP A 312 -7.11 1.55 0.43
C TRP A 312 -8.47 2.24 0.64
N ILE A 313 -9.57 1.47 0.70
CA ILE A 313 -10.90 2.00 1.02
C ILE A 313 -10.96 2.46 2.47
N ASP A 314 -10.53 1.62 3.41
CA ASP A 314 -10.71 1.85 4.84
C ASP A 314 -9.73 2.90 5.39
N GLU A 315 -8.47 2.87 4.95
CA GLU A 315 -7.39 3.70 5.49
C GLU A 315 -7.27 5.03 4.76
N TYR A 316 -7.54 5.04 3.44
CA TYR A 316 -7.33 6.22 2.61
C TYR A 316 -8.61 6.77 1.98
N HIS A 317 -9.77 6.21 2.29
CA HIS A 317 -11.08 6.62 1.79
C HIS A 317 -11.21 6.67 0.27
N ILE A 318 -10.51 5.77 -0.45
CA ILE A 318 -10.54 5.71 -1.91
C ILE A 318 -11.96 5.41 -2.42
N ASP A 319 -12.37 6.12 -3.48
CA ASP A 319 -13.75 6.13 -4.03
C ASP A 319 -13.93 5.26 -5.25
N GLY A 320 -12.84 4.74 -5.80
CA GLY A 320 -12.89 3.86 -6.96
C GLY A 320 -11.53 3.29 -7.31
N PHE A 321 -11.54 2.28 -8.16
CA PHE A 321 -10.35 1.61 -8.65
C PHE A 321 -10.42 1.43 -10.17
N ARG A 322 -9.33 1.73 -10.83
CA ARG A 322 -9.05 1.29 -12.20
C ARG A 322 -8.01 0.18 -12.11
N PHE A 323 -8.31 -1.01 -12.61
CA PHE A 323 -7.37 -2.11 -12.65
C PHE A 323 -6.58 -2.10 -13.95
N ASP A 324 -5.28 -1.85 -13.82
CA ASP A 324 -4.38 -1.89 -14.94
C ASP A 324 -4.29 -3.32 -15.49
N LEU A 325 -4.33 -3.45 -16.83
CA LEU A 325 -4.30 -4.74 -17.52
C LEU A 325 -5.25 -5.77 -16.90
N MET A 326 -6.48 -5.38 -16.60
CA MET A 326 -7.48 -6.23 -15.91
C MET A 326 -7.61 -7.62 -16.54
N GLY A 327 -7.45 -7.75 -17.86
CA GLY A 327 -7.55 -9.01 -18.58
C GLY A 327 -6.44 -10.04 -18.25
N VAL A 328 -5.40 -9.65 -17.50
CA VAL A 328 -4.40 -10.57 -16.95
C VAL A 328 -4.93 -11.33 -15.74
N HIS A 329 -5.91 -10.75 -15.02
CA HIS A 329 -6.52 -11.35 -13.84
C HIS A 329 -7.63 -12.32 -14.19
N ASP A 330 -7.84 -13.33 -13.35
CA ASP A 330 -8.96 -14.26 -13.48
C ASP A 330 -10.29 -13.60 -13.10
N ILE A 331 -11.37 -14.06 -13.72
CA ILE A 331 -12.72 -13.51 -13.56
C ILE A 331 -13.21 -13.62 -12.12
N GLU A 332 -12.95 -14.76 -11.47
CA GLU A 332 -13.40 -15.02 -10.08
C GLU A 332 -12.79 -14.05 -9.09
N THR A 333 -11.52 -13.68 -9.28
CA THR A 333 -10.87 -12.66 -8.44
C THR A 333 -11.49 -11.29 -8.64
N MET A 334 -11.74 -10.88 -9.90
CA MET A 334 -12.36 -9.58 -10.19
C MET A 334 -13.80 -9.51 -9.68
N GLN A 335 -14.58 -10.61 -9.79
CA GLN A 335 -15.92 -10.72 -9.22
C GLN A 335 -15.89 -10.63 -7.69
N ALA A 336 -14.97 -11.34 -7.03
CA ALA A 336 -14.83 -11.30 -5.58
C ALA A 336 -14.49 -9.89 -5.07
N ILE A 337 -13.63 -9.14 -5.79
CA ILE A 337 -13.34 -7.73 -5.48
C ILE A 337 -14.60 -6.88 -5.64
N ARG A 338 -15.33 -7.01 -6.76
CA ARG A 338 -16.59 -6.26 -6.97
C ARG A 338 -17.61 -6.54 -5.87
N GLU A 339 -17.80 -7.80 -5.52
CA GLU A 339 -18.74 -8.19 -4.45
C GLU A 339 -18.32 -7.65 -3.09
N MET A 340 -17.04 -7.70 -2.75
CA MET A 340 -16.51 -7.16 -1.50
C MET A 340 -16.74 -5.64 -1.44
N VAL A 341 -16.39 -4.92 -2.48
CA VAL A 341 -16.55 -3.47 -2.58
C VAL A 341 -18.02 -3.08 -2.48
N ASN A 342 -18.93 -3.79 -3.16
CA ASN A 342 -20.37 -3.52 -3.07
C ASN A 342 -20.93 -3.73 -1.66
N ARG A 343 -20.36 -4.66 -0.88
CA ARG A 343 -20.75 -4.83 0.54
C ARG A 343 -20.26 -3.70 1.44
N ILE A 344 -19.13 -3.07 1.09
CA ILE A 344 -18.60 -1.91 1.82
C ILE A 344 -19.41 -0.67 1.46
N ASP A 345 -19.46 -0.32 0.19
CA ASP A 345 -20.23 0.80 -0.36
C ASP A 345 -20.43 0.62 -1.87
N PRO A 346 -21.69 0.42 -2.35
CA PRO A 346 -21.94 0.20 -3.76
C PRO A 346 -21.67 1.43 -4.64
N SER A 347 -21.45 2.60 -4.06
CA SER A 347 -21.07 3.82 -4.80
C SER A 347 -19.57 3.87 -5.15
N ILE A 348 -18.74 2.97 -4.61
CA ILE A 348 -17.33 2.87 -4.98
C ILE A 348 -17.24 2.31 -6.40
N TYR A 349 -16.58 3.07 -7.26
CA TYR A 349 -16.43 2.73 -8.67
C TYR A 349 -15.36 1.64 -8.90
N ILE A 350 -15.60 0.69 -9.81
CA ILE A 350 -14.63 -0.28 -10.32
C ILE A 350 -14.83 -0.43 -11.83
#